data_05e54f446a01f4312aad95b4bd0e03bb
#
_entry.id   05e54f446a01f4312aad95b4bd0e03bb
#
_cell.length_a   1.000
_cell.length_b   1.000
_cell.length_c   1.000
_cell.angle_alpha   90.00
_cell.angle_beta   90.00
_cell.angle_gamma   90.00
#
_symmetry.space_group_name_H-M   'P 1'
#
loop_
_entity.id
_entity.type
_entity.pdbx_description
1 polymer ?
#
loop_
_entity_poly.entity_id
_entity_poly.type
_entity_poly.pdbx_seq_one_letter_code
_entity_poly.pdbx_strand_id
1 'polypeptide(L)'
;MNLVKVETRQDLERFVRLPWKVYQDQPCWVPPLIGERIKFLSPGINPFFEHAEVELFLAVDAHQSAVGRIALIHDRSYEELYAEPVGMFGMFETVDDPDVSRLLLDKAYQWCLDKGFARLMGPMNLSTNHECGLLIEGFDSPPMVGIPYNPKYYETYFEAWGLQKAKDLLSMRLDLIKVPDYLERAAVKLKQRNRFKVRCLDLSQFDREIAILWDVYNS
;
A
#
# COMPACT_ATOMS: atom_id res chain seq x y z
N MET A 1 23.08 14.80 1.39
CA MET A 1 21.65 14.51 1.16
C MET A 1 20.81 15.30 2.15
N ASN A 2 19.64 15.75 1.73
CA ASN A 2 18.70 16.49 2.57
C ASN A 2 17.29 15.90 2.43
N LEU A 3 16.47 16.05 3.49
CA LEU A 3 15.04 15.72 3.44
C LEU A 3 14.25 16.99 3.16
N VAL A 4 13.29 16.88 2.23
CA VAL A 4 12.35 17.93 1.87
C VAL A 4 10.94 17.42 2.12
N LYS A 5 10.16 18.14 2.92
CA LYS A 5 8.73 17.85 3.10
C LYS A 5 7.98 18.24 1.83
N VAL A 6 7.07 17.40 1.38
CA VAL A 6 6.24 17.66 0.19
C VAL A 6 5.09 18.56 0.61
N GLU A 7 5.13 19.82 0.18
CA GLU A 7 4.11 20.82 0.53
C GLU A 7 3.45 21.44 -0.70
N THR A 8 4.16 21.41 -1.84
CA THR A 8 3.68 21.99 -3.08
C THR A 8 3.22 20.91 -4.05
N ARG A 9 2.38 21.30 -5.02
CA ARG A 9 2.00 20.42 -6.13
C ARG A 9 3.22 19.94 -6.92
N GLN A 10 4.22 20.80 -7.09
CA GLN A 10 5.46 20.44 -7.79
C GLN A 10 6.24 19.36 -7.02
N ASP A 11 6.32 19.46 -5.69
CA ASP A 11 6.96 18.43 -4.88
C ASP A 11 6.19 17.12 -4.93
N LEU A 12 4.85 17.17 -4.92
CA LEU A 12 4.02 15.98 -5.06
C LEU A 12 4.24 15.30 -6.43
N GLU A 13 4.38 16.06 -7.50
CA GLU A 13 4.71 15.51 -8.82
C GLU A 13 6.10 14.86 -8.84
N ARG A 14 7.09 15.46 -8.20
CA ARG A 14 8.43 14.87 -8.03
C ARG A 14 8.37 13.59 -7.21
N PHE A 15 7.59 13.59 -6.12
CA PHE A 15 7.35 12.44 -5.27
C PHE A 15 6.73 11.28 -6.05
N VAL A 16 5.68 11.54 -6.81
CA VAL A 16 4.98 10.53 -7.60
C VAL A 16 5.86 9.97 -8.73
N ARG A 17 6.71 10.79 -9.34
CA ARG A 17 7.57 10.40 -10.48
C ARG A 17 8.86 9.68 -10.11
N LEU A 18 9.29 9.71 -8.86
CA LEU A 18 10.55 9.07 -8.43
C LEU A 18 10.66 7.58 -8.82
N PRO A 19 9.60 6.75 -8.75
CA PRO A 19 9.68 5.34 -9.14
C PRO A 19 10.21 5.10 -10.55
N TRP A 20 9.94 5.98 -11.52
CA TRP A 20 10.46 5.84 -12.88
C TRP A 20 12.00 5.86 -12.95
N LYS A 21 12.65 6.52 -11.99
CA LYS A 21 14.11 6.51 -11.85
C LYS A 21 14.59 5.24 -11.14
N VAL A 22 13.89 4.80 -10.10
CA VAL A 22 14.25 3.63 -9.30
C VAL A 22 14.09 2.34 -10.09
N TYR A 23 13.05 2.25 -10.92
CA TYR A 23 12.67 1.02 -11.63
C TYR A 23 13.07 1.01 -13.12
N GLN A 24 13.94 1.91 -13.57
CA GLN A 24 14.31 2.01 -14.99
C GLN A 24 14.82 0.69 -15.59
N ASP A 25 15.49 -0.14 -14.79
CA ASP A 25 16.06 -1.43 -15.18
C ASP A 25 15.27 -2.64 -14.66
N GLN A 26 14.01 -2.43 -14.24
CA GLN A 26 13.14 -3.48 -13.69
C GLN A 26 12.03 -3.84 -14.69
N PRO A 27 12.21 -4.89 -15.52
CA PRO A 27 11.28 -5.19 -16.63
C PRO A 27 9.91 -5.65 -16.18
N CYS A 28 9.78 -6.14 -14.96
CA CYS A 28 8.50 -6.58 -14.39
C CYS A 28 7.74 -5.48 -13.67
N TRP A 29 8.34 -4.31 -13.45
CA TRP A 29 7.64 -3.22 -12.81
C TRP A 29 6.56 -2.62 -13.71
N VAL A 30 5.37 -2.42 -13.14
CA VAL A 30 4.23 -1.80 -13.84
C VAL A 30 4.04 -0.39 -13.29
N PRO A 31 4.29 0.66 -14.10
CA PRO A 31 4.15 2.05 -13.66
C PRO A 31 2.68 2.40 -13.39
N PRO A 32 2.38 3.04 -12.24
CA PRO A 32 1.04 3.53 -11.98
C PRO A 32 0.70 4.73 -12.85
N LEU A 33 -0.61 5.01 -13.02
CA LEU A 33 -1.07 6.23 -13.67
C LEU A 33 -0.77 7.44 -12.79
N ILE A 34 0.06 8.36 -13.29
CA ILE A 34 0.53 9.54 -12.53
C ILE A 34 -0.64 10.35 -11.97
N GLY A 35 -1.64 10.64 -12.82
CA GLY A 35 -2.81 11.41 -12.40
C GLY A 35 -3.62 10.76 -11.29
N GLU A 36 -3.78 9.43 -11.34
CA GLU A 36 -4.47 8.68 -10.29
C GLU A 36 -3.65 8.63 -8.99
N ARG A 37 -2.33 8.48 -9.08
CA ARG A 37 -1.46 8.50 -7.89
C ARG A 37 -1.41 9.88 -7.23
N ILE A 38 -1.49 10.96 -8.00
CA ILE A 38 -1.63 12.32 -7.46
C ILE A 38 -2.97 12.47 -6.71
N LYS A 39 -4.09 12.05 -7.30
CA LYS A 39 -5.40 12.07 -6.64
C LYS A 39 -5.39 11.23 -5.36
N PHE A 40 -4.80 10.04 -5.42
CA PHE A 40 -4.67 9.12 -4.31
C PHE A 40 -3.94 9.74 -3.10
N LEU A 41 -2.93 10.58 -3.34
CA LEU A 41 -2.17 11.29 -2.32
C LEU A 41 -2.69 12.71 -2.03
N SER A 42 -3.85 13.07 -2.54
CA SER A 42 -4.42 14.43 -2.36
C SER A 42 -5.48 14.44 -1.26
N PRO A 43 -5.26 15.16 -0.15
CA PRO A 43 -6.31 15.45 0.83
C PRO A 43 -7.51 16.13 0.15
N GLY A 44 -8.73 15.79 0.55
CA GLY A 44 -9.96 16.30 -0.05
C GLY A 44 -10.43 15.59 -1.32
N ILE A 45 -9.62 14.69 -1.90
CA ILE A 45 -10.02 13.80 -3.00
C ILE A 45 -10.13 12.36 -2.49
N ASN A 46 -9.12 11.90 -1.74
CA ASN A 46 -9.11 10.56 -1.19
C ASN A 46 -9.72 10.56 0.23
N PRO A 47 -10.83 9.83 0.47
CA PRO A 47 -11.49 9.76 1.77
C PRO A 47 -10.60 9.25 2.91
N PHE A 48 -9.53 8.55 2.60
CA PHE A 48 -8.57 8.08 3.61
C PHE A 48 -8.06 9.19 4.52
N PHE A 49 -7.91 10.40 3.99
CA PHE A 49 -7.45 11.57 4.75
C PHE A 49 -8.48 12.13 5.75
N GLU A 50 -9.71 11.66 5.74
CA GLU A 50 -10.72 12.03 6.74
C GLU A 50 -10.40 11.48 8.12
N HIS A 51 -9.75 10.29 8.15
CA HIS A 51 -9.38 9.61 9.40
C HIS A 51 -7.87 9.43 9.57
N ALA A 52 -7.04 9.84 8.63
CA ALA A 52 -5.60 9.66 8.69
C ALA A 52 -4.82 10.96 8.47
N GLU A 53 -3.65 11.05 9.11
CA GLU A 53 -2.63 12.06 8.84
C GLU A 53 -1.53 11.42 8.02
N VAL A 54 -1.13 12.09 6.94
CA VAL A 54 -0.05 11.62 6.07
C VAL A 54 0.93 12.74 5.81
N GLU A 55 2.20 12.47 6.09
CA GLU A 55 3.30 13.36 5.75
C GLU A 55 4.20 12.72 4.70
N LEU A 56 4.51 13.44 3.65
CA LEU A 56 5.33 12.97 2.53
C LEU A 56 6.70 13.65 2.56
N PHE A 57 7.76 12.87 2.36
CA PHE A 57 9.13 13.36 2.33
C PHE A 57 9.88 12.84 1.11
N LEU A 58 10.71 13.73 0.54
CA LEU A 58 11.70 13.42 -0.50
C LEU A 58 13.11 13.50 0.09
N ALA A 59 13.92 12.50 -0.18
CA ALA A 59 15.37 12.64 -0.05
C ALA A 59 15.92 13.20 -1.36
N VAL A 60 16.71 14.26 -1.26
CA VAL A 60 17.34 14.93 -2.41
C VAL A 60 18.86 14.96 -2.28
N ASP A 61 19.54 14.80 -3.42
CA ASP A 61 20.99 14.89 -3.51
C ASP A 61 21.50 16.36 -3.49
N ALA A 62 22.80 16.55 -3.68
CA ALA A 62 23.41 17.88 -3.74
C ALA A 62 22.93 18.73 -4.93
N HIS A 63 22.40 18.10 -5.97
CA HIS A 63 21.84 18.75 -7.15
C HIS A 63 20.31 18.95 -7.07
N GLN A 64 19.73 18.77 -5.89
CA GLN A 64 18.28 18.84 -5.65
C GLN A 64 17.46 17.80 -6.43
N SER A 65 18.12 16.74 -6.94
CA SER A 65 17.42 15.62 -7.60
C SER A 65 16.85 14.68 -6.56
N ALA A 66 15.61 14.22 -6.73
CA ALA A 66 15.01 13.21 -5.88
C ALA A 66 15.75 11.88 -6.03
N VAL A 67 16.14 11.29 -4.90
CA VAL A 67 16.85 10.00 -4.81
C VAL A 67 16.15 9.01 -3.89
N GLY A 68 15.17 9.48 -3.11
CA GLY A 68 14.32 8.64 -2.26
C GLY A 68 13.04 9.36 -1.87
N ARG A 69 12.05 8.59 -1.41
CA ARG A 69 10.78 9.11 -0.89
C ARG A 69 10.22 8.18 0.18
N ILE A 70 9.39 8.74 1.06
CA ILE A 70 8.64 8.01 2.06
C ILE A 70 7.37 8.76 2.43
N ALA A 71 6.30 8.02 2.70
CA ALA A 71 5.09 8.52 3.36
C ALA A 71 5.09 8.05 4.81
N LEU A 72 4.79 8.95 5.74
CA LEU A 72 4.59 8.66 7.16
C LEU A 72 3.10 8.81 7.46
N ILE A 73 2.51 7.82 8.10
CA ILE A 73 1.05 7.68 8.18
C ILE A 73 0.64 7.39 9.62
N HIS A 74 -0.33 8.17 10.11
CA HIS A 74 -1.07 7.91 11.32
C HIS A 74 -2.53 7.68 10.95
N ASP A 75 -3.00 6.44 11.03
CA ASP A 75 -4.38 6.05 10.75
C ASP A 75 -5.15 5.91 12.07
N ARG A 76 -6.01 6.88 12.37
CA ARG A 76 -6.82 6.90 13.60
C ARG A 76 -7.82 5.74 13.65
N SER A 77 -8.35 5.33 12.50
CA SER A 77 -9.26 4.17 12.45
C SER A 77 -8.55 2.86 12.81
N TYR A 78 -7.28 2.72 12.43
CA TYR A 78 -6.46 1.58 12.84
C TYR A 78 -6.19 1.62 14.36
N GLU A 79 -5.83 2.78 14.89
CA GLU A 79 -5.60 2.97 16.33
C GLU A 79 -6.85 2.68 17.15
N GLU A 80 -8.02 3.15 16.74
CA GLU A 80 -9.31 2.86 17.40
C GLU A 80 -9.64 1.37 17.39
N LEU A 81 -9.41 0.69 16.25
CA LEU A 81 -9.73 -0.73 16.10
C LEU A 81 -8.85 -1.64 16.94
N TYR A 82 -7.55 -1.36 16.99
CA TYR A 82 -6.54 -2.20 17.63
C TYR A 82 -6.12 -1.70 19.02
N ALA A 83 -6.60 -0.53 19.43
CA ALA A 83 -6.22 0.14 20.68
C ALA A 83 -4.70 0.30 20.84
N GLU A 84 -4.00 0.52 19.72
CA GLU A 84 -2.55 0.60 19.67
C GLU A 84 -2.11 1.79 18.79
N PRO A 85 -1.41 2.79 19.38
CA PRO A 85 -0.85 3.90 18.60
C PRO A 85 0.38 3.43 17.83
N VAL A 86 0.23 3.29 16.52
CA VAL A 86 1.26 2.81 15.59
C VAL A 86 1.53 3.85 14.52
N GLY A 87 2.79 4.23 14.36
CA GLY A 87 3.23 4.95 13.18
C GLY A 87 3.42 3.98 12.02
N MET A 88 2.94 4.35 10.84
CA MET A 88 3.12 3.55 9.63
C MET A 88 3.98 4.29 8.62
N PHE A 89 4.67 3.53 7.76
CA PHE A 89 5.33 4.11 6.60
C PHE A 89 4.94 3.37 5.33
N GLY A 90 4.97 4.10 4.21
CA GLY A 90 4.71 3.56 2.89
C GLY A 90 5.26 4.44 1.78
N MET A 91 4.88 4.18 0.52
CA MET A 91 5.44 4.87 -0.65
C MET A 91 6.96 4.94 -0.63
N PHE A 92 7.60 4.00 0.09
CA PHE A 92 9.04 3.95 0.25
C PHE A 92 9.70 3.59 -1.07
N GLU A 93 10.53 4.49 -1.54
CA GLU A 93 11.36 4.27 -2.71
C GLU A 93 12.74 4.89 -2.49
N THR A 94 13.77 4.22 -2.91
CA THR A 94 15.13 4.76 -2.90
C THR A 94 15.92 4.22 -4.10
N VAL A 95 16.86 5.00 -4.62
CA VAL A 95 17.91 4.48 -5.49
C VAL A 95 18.73 3.45 -4.69
N ASP A 96 19.51 2.62 -5.38
CA ASP A 96 20.38 1.61 -4.73
C ASP A 96 21.54 2.29 -3.97
N ASP A 97 21.16 2.89 -2.81
CA ASP A 97 22.05 3.60 -1.91
C ASP A 97 21.56 3.43 -0.46
N PRO A 98 22.30 2.69 0.40
CA PRO A 98 21.91 2.41 1.77
C PRO A 98 21.82 3.67 2.65
N ASP A 99 22.56 4.72 2.33
CA ASP A 99 22.52 5.96 3.10
C ASP A 99 21.23 6.75 2.84
N VAL A 100 20.67 6.67 1.61
CA VAL A 100 19.34 7.22 1.29
C VAL A 100 18.26 6.46 2.07
N SER A 101 18.32 5.13 2.05
CA SER A 101 17.38 4.28 2.79
C SER A 101 17.40 4.61 4.29
N ARG A 102 18.60 4.66 4.86
CA ARG A 102 18.79 5.01 6.28
C ARG A 102 18.19 6.37 6.61
N LEU A 103 18.49 7.38 5.81
CA LEU A 103 17.97 8.74 6.01
C LEU A 103 16.44 8.79 6.07
N LEU A 104 15.77 8.03 5.19
CA LEU A 104 14.30 7.94 5.15
C LEU A 104 13.73 7.20 6.37
N LEU A 105 14.33 6.08 6.75
CA LEU A 105 13.90 5.29 7.90
C LEU A 105 14.17 5.98 9.22
N ASP A 106 15.31 6.67 9.35
CA ASP A 106 15.62 7.52 10.51
C ASP A 106 14.59 8.64 10.68
N LYS A 107 14.14 9.24 9.56
CA LYS A 107 13.05 10.23 9.58
C LYS A 107 11.74 9.61 10.06
N ALA A 108 11.41 8.40 9.61
CA ALA A 108 10.21 7.69 10.04
C ALA A 108 10.28 7.37 11.54
N TYR A 109 11.41 6.91 12.02
CA TYR A 109 11.63 6.61 13.43
C TYR A 109 11.51 7.87 14.31
N GLN A 110 12.18 8.95 13.91
CA GLN A 110 12.10 10.21 14.65
C GLN A 110 10.65 10.74 14.70
N TRP A 111 9.93 10.65 13.57
CA TRP A 111 8.52 11.04 13.52
C TRP A 111 7.65 10.21 14.47
N CYS A 112 7.91 8.89 14.59
CA CYS A 112 7.23 8.04 15.57
C CYS A 112 7.50 8.49 17.00
N LEU A 113 8.76 8.82 17.34
CA LEU A 113 9.12 9.32 18.66
C LEU A 113 8.41 10.65 18.97
N ASP A 114 8.41 11.59 18.01
CA ASP A 114 7.78 12.90 18.16
C ASP A 114 6.26 12.80 18.38
N LYS A 115 5.61 11.79 17.78
CA LYS A 115 4.18 11.49 17.93
C LYS A 115 3.87 10.60 19.14
N GLY A 116 4.87 10.04 19.80
CA GLY A 116 4.69 9.11 20.93
C GLY A 116 4.24 7.70 20.54
N PHE A 117 4.45 7.30 19.28
CA PHE A 117 4.14 5.96 18.83
C PHE A 117 5.15 4.94 19.35
N ALA A 118 4.67 3.81 19.84
CA ALA A 118 5.49 2.73 20.36
C ALA A 118 6.12 1.85 19.27
N ARG A 119 5.59 1.92 18.05
CA ARG A 119 5.96 1.01 16.95
C ARG A 119 5.88 1.73 15.60
N LEU A 120 6.82 1.39 14.70
CA LEU A 120 6.80 1.75 13.28
C LEU A 120 6.49 0.49 12.48
N MET A 121 5.51 0.54 11.60
CA MET A 121 5.06 -0.60 10.79
C MET A 121 4.96 -0.22 9.29
N GLY A 122 5.33 -1.14 8.41
CA GLY A 122 5.25 -0.93 6.96
C GLY A 122 6.05 -1.98 6.17
N PRO A 123 6.19 -1.78 4.85
CA PRO A 123 5.59 -0.68 4.10
C PRO A 123 4.10 -0.89 3.83
N MET A 124 3.33 0.20 3.90
CA MET A 124 1.91 0.23 3.54
C MET A 124 1.64 1.49 2.71
N ASN A 125 1.07 1.33 1.53
CA ASN A 125 0.77 2.48 0.68
C ASN A 125 -0.58 3.07 1.07
N LEU A 126 -0.60 3.73 2.20
CA LEU A 126 -1.55 4.33 3.09
C LEU A 126 -2.15 3.35 4.11
N SER A 127 -2.68 2.18 3.74
CA SER A 127 -3.26 1.22 4.67
C SER A 127 -3.11 -0.22 4.18
N THR A 128 -3.54 -1.18 5.00
CA THR A 128 -3.58 -2.61 4.64
C THR A 128 -4.58 -2.94 3.53
N ASN A 129 -5.50 -2.02 3.22
CA ASN A 129 -6.46 -2.17 2.11
C ASN A 129 -5.89 -1.73 0.76
N HIS A 130 -4.66 -1.22 0.74
CA HIS A 130 -3.92 -0.81 -0.45
C HIS A 130 -2.72 -1.74 -0.68
N GLU A 131 -1.77 -1.32 -1.52
CA GLU A 131 -0.51 -2.06 -1.70
C GLU A 131 0.24 -2.12 -0.35
N CYS A 132 0.42 -3.32 0.17
CA CYS A 132 0.98 -3.56 1.50
C CYS A 132 2.02 -4.67 1.46
N GLY A 133 3.08 -4.49 2.22
CA GLY A 133 4.17 -5.45 2.36
C GLY A 133 5.35 -5.18 1.45
N LEU A 134 6.38 -5.98 1.64
CA LEU A 134 7.62 -5.99 0.87
C LEU A 134 7.66 -7.27 0.03
N LEU A 135 7.87 -7.15 -1.29
CA LEU A 135 8.11 -8.30 -2.14
C LEU A 135 9.48 -8.90 -1.82
N ILE A 136 9.49 -10.19 -1.47
CA ILE A 136 10.72 -10.96 -1.18
C ILE A 136 10.91 -12.14 -2.15
N GLU A 137 9.82 -12.59 -2.78
CA GLU A 137 9.83 -13.68 -3.78
C GLU A 137 8.90 -13.32 -4.96
N GLY A 138 9.20 -13.83 -6.16
CA GLY A 138 8.37 -13.62 -7.36
C GLY A 138 8.73 -12.37 -8.16
N PHE A 139 9.98 -11.94 -8.15
CA PHE A 139 10.49 -10.78 -8.90
C PHE A 139 10.50 -10.95 -10.42
N ASP A 140 10.27 -12.15 -10.91
CA ASP A 140 10.34 -12.56 -12.32
C ASP A 140 9.02 -12.39 -13.08
N SER A 141 7.99 -11.90 -12.41
CA SER A 141 6.68 -11.64 -13.01
C SER A 141 6.12 -10.27 -12.62
N PRO A 142 5.34 -9.62 -13.50
CA PRO A 142 4.66 -8.38 -13.13
C PRO A 142 3.68 -8.60 -11.97
N PRO A 143 3.57 -7.65 -11.05
CA PRO A 143 2.62 -7.74 -9.94
C PRO A 143 1.18 -7.65 -10.46
N MET A 144 0.28 -8.32 -9.75
CA MET A 144 -1.16 -8.13 -9.94
C MET A 144 -1.59 -6.78 -9.34
N VAL A 145 -2.79 -6.32 -9.72
CA VAL A 145 -3.36 -5.07 -9.17
C VAL A 145 -3.45 -5.16 -7.64
N GLY A 146 -2.94 -4.14 -6.97
CA GLY A 146 -2.93 -4.07 -5.50
C GLY A 146 -1.80 -4.85 -4.81
N ILE A 147 -0.93 -5.52 -5.58
CA ILE A 147 0.24 -6.22 -5.04
C ILE A 147 1.48 -5.33 -5.21
N PRO A 148 2.30 -5.14 -4.17
CA PRO A 148 3.51 -4.32 -4.26
C PRO A 148 4.57 -4.97 -5.15
N TYR A 149 5.39 -4.13 -5.76
CA TYR A 149 6.64 -4.50 -6.41
C TYR A 149 7.75 -3.57 -5.94
N ASN A 150 8.92 -4.12 -5.64
CA ASN A 150 10.08 -3.34 -5.16
C ASN A 150 11.39 -3.96 -5.64
N PRO A 151 12.49 -3.19 -5.65
CA PRO A 151 13.82 -3.72 -5.87
C PRO A 151 14.23 -4.72 -4.77
N LYS A 152 15.05 -5.71 -5.13
CA LYS A 152 15.51 -6.76 -4.20
C LYS A 152 16.31 -6.22 -3.01
N TYR A 153 17.06 -5.13 -3.21
CA TYR A 153 17.92 -4.56 -2.18
C TYR A 153 17.16 -3.94 -1.00
N TYR A 154 15.82 -3.70 -1.13
CA TYR A 154 15.05 -3.14 -0.02
C TYR A 154 15.00 -4.07 1.20
N GLU A 155 14.90 -5.38 1.01
CA GLU A 155 14.95 -6.34 2.12
C GLU A 155 16.23 -6.18 2.92
N THR A 156 17.38 -6.19 2.26
CA THR A 156 18.70 -5.98 2.89
C THR A 156 18.78 -4.66 3.64
N TYR A 157 18.24 -3.57 3.08
CA TYR A 157 18.27 -2.26 3.70
C TYR A 157 17.38 -2.17 4.94
N PHE A 158 16.20 -2.78 4.89
CA PHE A 158 15.27 -2.83 6.02
C PHE A 158 15.84 -3.64 7.17
N GLU A 159 16.39 -4.81 6.89
CA GLU A 159 17.04 -5.67 7.90
C GLU A 159 18.28 -4.99 8.50
N ALA A 160 19.14 -4.38 7.67
CA ALA A 160 20.33 -3.66 8.13
C ALA A 160 19.99 -2.45 9.01
N TRP A 161 18.83 -1.81 8.78
CA TRP A 161 18.35 -0.72 9.62
C TRP A 161 17.77 -1.20 10.96
N GLY A 162 17.32 -2.47 11.03
CA GLY A 162 16.78 -3.11 12.22
C GLY A 162 15.27 -3.40 12.19
N LEU A 163 14.61 -3.24 11.05
CA LEU A 163 13.23 -3.70 10.88
C LEU A 163 13.19 -5.22 10.97
N GLN A 164 12.12 -5.73 11.56
CA GLN A 164 11.88 -7.16 11.72
C GLN A 164 10.61 -7.57 10.98
N LYS A 165 10.62 -8.77 10.42
CA LYS A 165 9.46 -9.34 9.77
C LYS A 165 8.29 -9.45 10.76
N ALA A 166 7.17 -8.80 10.42
CA ALA A 166 5.95 -8.85 11.22
C ALA A 166 5.02 -9.98 10.78
N LYS A 167 4.85 -10.18 9.46
CA LYS A 167 3.91 -11.15 8.90
C LYS A 167 4.27 -11.50 7.46
N ASP A 168 4.02 -12.74 7.05
CA ASP A 168 4.05 -13.14 5.65
C ASP A 168 2.69 -12.88 4.99
N LEU A 169 2.73 -12.28 3.80
CA LEU A 169 1.58 -12.10 2.93
C LEU A 169 1.80 -12.97 1.68
N LEU A 170 0.90 -13.91 1.45
CA LEU A 170 0.99 -14.84 0.34
C LEU A 170 0.06 -14.42 -0.80
N SER A 171 0.63 -14.17 -1.98
CA SER A 171 -0.14 -13.99 -3.21
C SER A 171 -0.34 -15.36 -3.87
N MET A 172 -1.60 -15.74 -4.11
CA MET A 172 -1.94 -17.02 -4.72
C MET A 172 -2.56 -16.79 -6.09
N ARG A 173 -2.09 -17.56 -7.08
CA ARG A 173 -2.71 -17.61 -8.40
C ARG A 173 -3.67 -18.79 -8.47
N LEU A 174 -4.91 -18.53 -8.85
CA LEU A 174 -5.91 -19.54 -9.12
C LEU A 174 -6.26 -19.53 -10.62
N ASP A 175 -5.99 -20.64 -11.30
CA ASP A 175 -6.42 -20.82 -12.70
C ASP A 175 -7.88 -21.29 -12.73
N LEU A 176 -8.78 -20.41 -13.19
CA LEU A 176 -10.24 -20.68 -13.27
C LEU A 176 -10.63 -21.49 -14.54
N ILE A 177 -9.80 -22.45 -14.95
CA ILE A 177 -10.04 -23.24 -16.16
C ILE A 177 -11.19 -24.22 -15.94
N LYS A 178 -11.33 -24.75 -14.73
CA LYS A 178 -12.39 -25.70 -14.37
C LYS A 178 -12.80 -25.52 -12.91
N VAL A 179 -14.11 -25.39 -12.69
CA VAL A 179 -14.64 -25.43 -11.32
C VAL A 179 -14.47 -26.86 -10.79
N PRO A 180 -13.91 -27.06 -9.59
CA PRO A 180 -13.80 -28.39 -8.99
C PRO A 180 -15.17 -29.07 -8.84
N ASP A 181 -15.27 -30.34 -9.20
CA ASP A 181 -16.54 -31.09 -9.22
C ASP A 181 -17.25 -31.09 -7.85
N TYR A 182 -16.52 -30.99 -6.75
CA TYR A 182 -17.14 -30.93 -5.43
C TYR A 182 -17.87 -29.60 -5.19
N LEU A 183 -17.37 -28.48 -5.73
CA LEU A 183 -18.03 -27.17 -5.65
C LEU A 183 -19.28 -27.14 -6.51
N GLU A 184 -19.25 -27.72 -7.71
CA GLU A 184 -20.46 -27.85 -8.55
C GLU A 184 -21.53 -28.65 -7.84
N ARG A 185 -21.18 -29.82 -7.28
CA ARG A 185 -22.13 -30.65 -6.50
C ARG A 185 -22.66 -29.90 -5.27
N ALA A 186 -21.82 -29.16 -4.58
CA ALA A 186 -22.26 -28.34 -3.45
C ALA A 186 -23.23 -27.24 -3.86
N ALA A 187 -22.95 -26.54 -4.96
CA ALA A 187 -23.82 -25.50 -5.51
C ALA A 187 -25.19 -26.03 -5.91
N VAL A 188 -25.25 -27.21 -6.56
CA VAL A 188 -26.52 -27.87 -6.92
C VAL A 188 -27.31 -28.22 -5.67
N LYS A 189 -26.70 -28.85 -4.66
CA LYS A 189 -27.37 -29.19 -3.39
C LYS A 189 -27.87 -27.95 -2.63
N LEU A 190 -27.12 -26.89 -2.63
CA LEU A 190 -27.51 -25.64 -1.97
C LEU A 190 -28.69 -24.98 -2.69
N LYS A 191 -28.70 -24.94 -4.03
CA LYS A 191 -29.84 -24.44 -4.81
C LYS A 191 -31.11 -25.26 -4.58
N GLN A 192 -31.00 -26.58 -4.49
CA GLN A 192 -32.17 -27.49 -4.22
C GLN A 192 -32.78 -27.25 -2.83
N ARG A 193 -31.97 -26.82 -1.84
CA ARG A 193 -32.48 -26.51 -0.49
C ARG A 193 -33.33 -25.25 -0.42
N ASN A 194 -33.31 -24.41 -1.45
CA ASN A 194 -34.14 -23.22 -1.64
C ASN A 194 -34.11 -22.23 -0.42
N ARG A 195 -32.99 -22.20 0.33
CA ARG A 195 -32.83 -21.38 1.53
C ARG A 195 -32.29 -19.98 1.24
N PHE A 196 -31.85 -19.72 0.01
CA PHE A 196 -31.32 -18.43 -0.43
C PHE A 196 -31.65 -18.20 -1.90
N LYS A 197 -31.67 -16.94 -2.30
CA LYS A 197 -31.82 -16.52 -3.69
C LYS A 197 -30.52 -15.91 -4.18
N VAL A 198 -30.07 -16.29 -5.36
CA VAL A 198 -28.96 -15.65 -6.06
C VAL A 198 -29.55 -14.70 -7.09
N ARG A 199 -29.11 -13.46 -7.06
CA ARG A 199 -29.47 -12.43 -8.02
C ARG A 199 -28.25 -11.62 -8.44
N CYS A 200 -28.32 -10.94 -9.56
CA CYS A 200 -27.33 -9.94 -9.93
C CYS A 200 -27.57 -8.64 -9.13
N LEU A 201 -26.51 -7.83 -9.03
CA LEU A 201 -26.62 -6.47 -8.52
C LEU A 201 -27.48 -5.63 -9.47
N ASP A 202 -28.38 -4.83 -8.92
CA ASP A 202 -29.15 -3.85 -9.67
C ASP A 202 -28.43 -2.52 -9.67
N LEU A 203 -27.63 -2.26 -10.69
CA LEU A 203 -26.85 -1.03 -10.81
C LEU A 203 -27.72 0.23 -10.92
N SER A 204 -29.02 0.11 -11.21
CA SER A 204 -29.95 1.24 -11.17
C SER A 204 -30.31 1.69 -9.75
N GLN A 205 -30.08 0.81 -8.76
CA GLN A 205 -30.28 1.06 -7.33
C GLN A 205 -28.93 1.01 -6.57
N PHE A 206 -27.91 1.62 -7.12
CA PHE A 206 -26.52 1.50 -6.67
C PHE A 206 -26.35 1.72 -5.16
N ASP A 207 -26.89 2.80 -4.61
CA ASP A 207 -26.75 3.13 -3.19
C ASP A 207 -27.34 2.06 -2.27
N ARG A 208 -28.49 1.49 -2.65
CA ARG A 208 -29.11 0.38 -1.93
C ARG A 208 -28.27 -0.88 -1.97
N GLU A 209 -27.73 -1.21 -3.14
CA GLU A 209 -26.88 -2.39 -3.32
C GLU A 209 -25.57 -2.26 -2.53
N ILE A 210 -24.98 -1.07 -2.50
CA ILE A 210 -23.78 -0.79 -1.69
C ILE A 210 -24.09 -0.91 -0.20
N ALA A 211 -25.21 -0.41 0.29
CA ALA A 211 -25.59 -0.57 1.70
C ALA A 211 -25.73 -2.05 2.09
N ILE A 212 -26.33 -2.88 1.23
CA ILE A 212 -26.43 -4.33 1.47
C ILE A 212 -25.03 -4.99 1.48
N LEU A 213 -24.15 -4.63 0.55
CA LEU A 213 -22.77 -5.15 0.53
C LEU A 213 -22.00 -4.74 1.78
N TRP A 214 -22.17 -3.50 2.23
CA TRP A 214 -21.56 -2.98 3.44
C TRP A 214 -21.99 -3.78 4.69
N ASP A 215 -23.28 -4.03 4.84
CA ASP A 215 -23.82 -4.80 5.97
C ASP A 215 -23.27 -6.24 5.97
N VAL A 216 -23.23 -6.89 4.79
CA VAL A 216 -22.68 -8.24 4.64
C VAL A 216 -21.18 -8.29 4.93
N TYR A 217 -20.44 -7.27 4.51
CA TYR A 217 -18.98 -7.23 4.71
C TYR A 217 -18.60 -7.03 6.18
N ASN A 218 -19.41 -6.31 6.94
CA ASN A 218 -19.13 -5.98 8.34
C ASN A 218 -19.84 -6.91 9.36
N SER A 219 -20.54 -7.95 8.91
CA SER A 219 -21.23 -8.93 9.76
C SER A 219 -20.36 -10.15 10.05
#